data_e38c4d8d89f3922b4db452d1084a8765
#
_entry.id   e38c4d8d89f3922b4db452d1084a8765
#
_cell.length_a   1.000
_cell.length_b   1.000
_cell.length_c   1.000
_cell.angle_alpha   90.00
_cell.angle_beta   90.00
_cell.angle_gamma   90.00
#
_symmetry.space_group_name_H-M   'P 1'
#
loop_
_entity.id
_entity.type
_entity.pdbx_description
1 polymer ?
#
loop_
_entity_poly.entity_id
_entity_poly.type
_entity_poly.pdbx_seq_one_letter_code
_entity_poly.pdbx_strand_id
1 'polypeptide(L)'
;MQSDLVILGSGIGGSITALIANQMGMDVILVEQSSHPRFAIGESSTPQADIALANIATKYNLPRLAPLARYGTWKQTYPELGCGPKRGFTYIHHPNIENELLVESSPDGIDCDSNWLRSDLDAFLVEEVKRTGISYFDNTSVTLHEDDGWKLEADNLSCSTKFLIDATGGSNPLGIEQDCTPFHTNSRAIYSHFNGVSSWGKLHGKQKHPYPCHDSALHHIFRGGWMYILHFDSGVTSAGFVLDNASRPNDTWESLMAEFPDIQKQFEHATPIRPIVETTRLQRYAKQIVGENWAMLPHSAFFIDPLHSTGIAHTLYGIDLLMQNIGTASGLQNYKEIIQNQARLVDQLI
;
A
#
# COMPACT_ATOMS: atom_id res chain seq x y z
N MET A 1 0.70 2.24 31.22
CA MET A 1 1.71 3.08 30.55
C MET A 1 1.03 4.36 30.10
N GLN A 2 1.77 5.48 29.92
CA GLN A 2 1.24 6.72 29.37
C GLN A 2 2.11 7.13 28.20
N SER A 3 1.54 7.67 27.13
CA SER A 3 2.25 8.15 25.94
C SER A 3 1.62 9.43 25.40
N ASP A 4 2.36 10.13 24.54
CA ASP A 4 1.82 11.25 23.79
C ASP A 4 0.98 10.77 22.61
N LEU A 5 1.39 9.65 22.00
CA LEU A 5 0.79 9.11 20.80
C LEU A 5 0.72 7.59 20.83
N VAL A 6 -0.45 7.03 20.49
CA VAL A 6 -0.60 5.61 20.13
C VAL A 6 -0.94 5.51 18.66
N ILE A 7 -0.29 4.58 17.96
CA ILE A 7 -0.53 4.27 16.56
C ILE A 7 -1.00 2.82 16.45
N LEU A 8 -2.13 2.61 15.80
CA LEU A 8 -2.68 1.28 15.54
C LEU A 8 -2.34 0.82 14.11
N GLY A 9 -1.68 -0.33 14.01
CA GLY A 9 -1.20 -0.91 12.75
C GLY A 9 0.25 -0.55 12.44
N SER A 10 1.09 -1.56 12.21
CA SER A 10 2.53 -1.44 11.95
C SER A 10 2.93 -1.74 10.50
N GLY A 11 2.04 -1.50 9.54
CA GLY A 11 2.39 -1.46 8.12
C GLY A 11 3.22 -0.21 7.78
N ILE A 12 3.43 0.08 6.49
CA ILE A 12 4.19 1.26 6.01
C ILE A 12 3.74 2.54 6.73
N GLY A 13 2.41 2.77 6.78
CA GLY A 13 1.85 3.99 7.35
C GLY A 13 2.20 4.16 8.82
N GLY A 14 1.86 3.16 9.64
CA GLY A 14 2.07 3.25 11.08
C GLY A 14 3.53 3.26 11.49
N SER A 15 4.36 2.41 10.88
CA SER A 15 5.79 2.34 11.21
C SER A 15 6.53 3.64 10.87
N ILE A 16 6.30 4.22 9.68
CA ILE A 16 6.92 5.50 9.29
C ILE A 16 6.41 6.64 10.17
N THR A 17 5.10 6.66 10.50
CA THR A 17 4.54 7.65 11.42
C THR A 17 5.18 7.56 12.81
N ALA A 18 5.37 6.35 13.33
CA ALA A 18 6.01 6.13 14.63
C ALA A 18 7.45 6.66 14.64
N LEU A 19 8.22 6.36 13.59
CA LEU A 19 9.59 6.87 13.45
C LEU A 19 9.64 8.39 13.40
N ILE A 20 8.74 9.03 12.65
CA ILE A 20 8.65 10.49 12.56
C ILE A 20 8.28 11.09 13.92
N ALA A 21 7.23 10.58 14.58
CA ALA A 21 6.78 11.07 15.87
C ALA A 21 7.88 10.98 16.93
N ASN A 22 8.63 9.89 16.95
CA ASN A 22 9.80 9.72 17.81
C ASN A 22 10.90 10.76 17.52
N GLN A 23 11.19 11.05 16.24
CA GLN A 23 12.14 12.11 15.87
C GLN A 23 11.65 13.51 16.27
N MET A 24 10.34 13.71 16.37
CA MET A 24 9.74 14.94 16.88
C MET A 24 9.75 15.01 18.41
N GLY A 25 10.28 13.99 19.10
CA GLY A 25 10.40 13.95 20.57
C GLY A 25 9.13 13.51 21.30
N MET A 26 8.18 12.88 20.59
CA MET A 26 6.96 12.32 21.21
C MET A 26 7.26 10.96 21.85
N ASP A 27 6.59 10.66 22.96
CA ASP A 27 6.53 9.31 23.52
C ASP A 27 5.48 8.49 22.75
N VAL A 28 5.92 7.44 22.03
CA VAL A 28 5.11 6.70 21.06
C VAL A 28 4.95 5.25 21.47
N ILE A 29 3.73 4.75 21.34
CA ILE A 29 3.40 3.31 21.37
C ILE A 29 2.88 2.91 20.00
N LEU A 30 3.46 1.86 19.40
CA LEU A 30 2.97 1.24 18.17
C LEU A 30 2.38 -0.14 18.48
N VAL A 31 1.13 -0.37 18.04
CA VAL A 31 0.39 -1.61 18.30
C VAL A 31 0.02 -2.29 16.99
N GLU A 32 0.22 -3.60 16.90
CA GLU A 32 -0.13 -4.44 15.75
C GLU A 32 -0.89 -5.69 16.21
N GLN A 33 -2.01 -5.97 15.57
CA GLN A 33 -2.82 -7.16 15.88
C GLN A 33 -2.18 -8.48 15.45
N SER A 34 -1.24 -8.43 14.50
CA SER A 34 -0.52 -9.59 13.96
C SER A 34 0.97 -9.49 14.28
N SER A 35 1.77 -10.44 13.80
CA SER A 35 3.24 -10.37 13.83
C SER A 35 3.81 -10.22 12.42
N HIS A 36 5.01 -9.67 12.31
CA HIS A 36 5.78 -9.62 11.08
C HIS A 36 6.80 -10.77 11.01
N PRO A 37 7.17 -11.27 9.79
CA PRO A 37 6.63 -10.84 8.49
C PRO A 37 5.19 -11.32 8.26
N ARG A 38 4.37 -10.47 7.65
CA ARG A 38 2.99 -10.79 7.29
C ARG A 38 2.67 -10.34 5.87
N PHE A 39 1.68 -10.97 5.28
CA PHE A 39 1.20 -10.57 3.97
C PHE A 39 0.44 -9.25 4.02
N ALA A 40 0.75 -8.39 3.07
CA ALA A 40 -0.03 -7.23 2.71
C ALA A 40 0.12 -6.97 1.21
N ILE A 41 -0.84 -6.32 0.59
CA ILE A 41 -0.78 -5.80 -0.78
C ILE A 41 -0.65 -4.26 -0.75
N GLY A 42 -0.60 -3.64 -1.92
CA GLY A 42 -0.23 -2.23 -2.06
C GLY A 42 1.29 -2.13 -2.22
N GLU A 43 1.79 -2.73 -3.32
CA GLU A 43 3.19 -3.12 -3.52
C GLU A 43 3.87 -2.33 -4.64
N SER A 44 3.12 -1.50 -5.39
CA SER A 44 3.65 -0.75 -6.52
C SER A 44 3.91 0.71 -6.14
N SER A 45 5.18 1.14 -6.14
CA SER A 45 5.59 2.52 -5.95
C SER A 45 5.39 3.37 -7.22
N THR A 46 5.60 4.66 -7.11
CA THR A 46 5.55 5.65 -8.21
C THR A 46 6.59 6.72 -7.94
N PRO A 47 6.99 7.52 -8.96
CA PRO A 47 7.91 8.64 -8.74
C PRO A 47 7.49 9.58 -7.61
N GLN A 48 6.18 9.82 -7.43
CA GLN A 48 5.66 10.64 -6.34
C GLN A 48 5.88 9.99 -4.98
N ALA A 49 5.73 8.66 -4.88
CA ALA A 49 5.99 7.94 -3.63
C ALA A 49 7.49 7.98 -3.27
N ASP A 50 8.34 7.80 -4.26
CA ASP A 50 9.79 7.82 -4.08
C ASP A 50 10.29 9.20 -3.63
N ILE A 51 9.80 10.27 -4.26
CA ILE A 51 10.08 11.65 -3.86
C ILE A 51 9.56 11.91 -2.43
N ALA A 52 8.34 11.47 -2.12
CA ALA A 52 7.77 11.65 -0.78
C ALA A 52 8.60 10.92 0.29
N LEU A 53 9.03 9.68 0.02
CA LEU A 53 9.86 8.92 0.94
C LEU A 53 11.25 9.57 1.14
N ALA A 54 11.89 10.02 0.07
CA ALA A 54 13.17 10.72 0.15
C ALA A 54 13.07 12.03 0.95
N ASN A 55 11.98 12.78 0.75
CA ASN A 55 11.69 14.00 1.50
C ASN A 55 11.46 13.72 2.98
N ILE A 56 10.66 12.70 3.32
CA ILE A 56 10.45 12.25 4.70
C ILE A 56 11.78 11.86 5.34
N ALA A 57 12.58 11.03 4.66
CA ALA A 57 13.87 10.59 5.17
C ALA A 57 14.81 11.75 5.49
N THR A 58 14.84 12.77 4.64
CA THR A 58 15.66 13.97 4.83
C THR A 58 15.09 14.87 5.92
N LYS A 59 13.80 15.21 5.83
CA LYS A 59 13.13 16.16 6.72
C LYS A 59 13.14 15.73 8.18
N TYR A 60 12.92 14.44 8.42
CA TYR A 60 12.82 13.90 9.77
C TYR A 60 14.09 13.14 10.22
N ASN A 61 15.20 13.29 9.50
CA ASN A 61 16.45 12.64 9.83
C ASN A 61 16.32 11.11 10.01
N LEU A 62 15.73 10.45 9.01
CA LEU A 62 15.54 9.00 8.93
C LEU A 62 16.42 8.40 7.82
N PRO A 63 17.76 8.46 7.91
CA PRO A 63 18.65 8.14 6.80
C PRO A 63 18.55 6.69 6.32
N ARG A 64 18.07 5.79 7.17
CA ARG A 64 17.89 4.38 6.81
C ARG A 64 16.68 4.13 5.88
N LEU A 65 15.75 5.10 5.77
CA LEU A 65 14.66 5.05 4.79
C LEU A 65 15.07 5.57 3.41
N ALA A 66 16.08 6.45 3.34
CA ALA A 66 16.47 7.09 2.08
C ALA A 66 16.82 6.08 0.95
N PRO A 67 17.55 4.97 1.19
CA PRO A 67 17.86 4.00 0.15
C PRO A 67 16.63 3.34 -0.47
N LEU A 68 15.51 3.28 0.25
CA LEU A 68 14.27 2.63 -0.21
C LEU A 68 13.53 3.44 -1.29
N ALA A 69 13.93 4.69 -1.52
CA ALA A 69 13.31 5.57 -2.50
C ALA A 69 13.70 5.29 -3.96
N ARG A 70 14.62 4.35 -4.22
CA ARG A 70 15.03 3.92 -5.57
C ARG A 70 15.46 2.47 -5.57
N TYR A 71 15.14 1.74 -6.63
CA TYR A 71 15.49 0.34 -6.74
C TYR A 71 16.99 0.07 -6.58
N GLY A 72 17.86 0.80 -7.29
CA GLY A 72 19.32 0.58 -7.25
C GLY A 72 19.92 0.86 -5.87
N THR A 73 19.54 1.95 -5.21
CA THR A 73 20.00 2.26 -3.85
C THR A 73 19.45 1.28 -2.82
N TRP A 74 18.20 0.81 -3.03
CA TRP A 74 17.61 -0.26 -2.21
C TRP A 74 18.45 -1.52 -2.29
N LYS A 75 18.70 -2.04 -3.50
CA LYS A 75 19.47 -3.27 -3.69
C LYS A 75 20.93 -3.17 -3.25
N GLN A 76 21.54 -1.99 -3.39
CA GLN A 76 22.90 -1.76 -2.92
C GLN A 76 23.00 -1.76 -1.39
N THR A 77 21.98 -1.22 -0.70
CA THR A 77 22.03 -1.02 0.76
C THR A 77 21.41 -2.19 1.51
N TYR A 78 20.31 -2.76 0.98
CA TYR A 78 19.53 -3.83 1.60
C TYR A 78 19.26 -4.96 0.59
N PRO A 79 20.30 -5.67 0.12
CA PRO A 79 20.17 -6.68 -0.93
C PRO A 79 19.27 -7.85 -0.55
N GLU A 80 19.08 -8.09 0.75
CA GLU A 80 18.23 -9.14 1.30
C GLU A 80 16.74 -8.80 1.30
N LEU A 81 16.37 -7.50 1.23
CA LEU A 81 14.97 -7.10 1.21
C LEU A 81 14.39 -7.27 -0.20
N GLY A 82 13.31 -8.04 -0.29
CA GLY A 82 12.62 -8.29 -1.56
C GLY A 82 11.99 -7.04 -2.14
N CYS A 83 12.34 -6.73 -3.38
CA CYS A 83 11.71 -5.71 -4.20
C CYS A 83 11.84 -6.09 -5.67
N GLY A 84 11.26 -5.33 -6.58
CA GLY A 84 11.43 -5.51 -8.01
C GLY A 84 11.58 -4.18 -8.72
N PRO A 85 12.32 -4.09 -9.85
CA PRO A 85 12.44 -2.85 -10.61
C PRO A 85 11.09 -2.45 -11.20
N LYS A 86 10.77 -1.16 -11.16
CA LYS A 86 9.59 -0.61 -11.79
C LYS A 86 9.96 0.60 -12.63
N ARG A 87 10.14 0.39 -13.93
CA ARG A 87 10.51 1.43 -14.90
C ARG A 87 9.33 2.21 -15.45
N GLY A 88 8.10 1.77 -15.12
CA GLY A 88 6.89 2.44 -15.59
C GLY A 88 5.66 1.54 -15.50
N PHE A 89 4.73 1.79 -16.41
CA PHE A 89 3.50 1.02 -16.58
C PHE A 89 3.44 0.41 -17.98
N THR A 90 3.04 -0.85 -18.05
CA THR A 90 2.75 -1.53 -19.32
C THR A 90 1.30 -1.95 -19.32
N TYR A 91 0.54 -1.56 -20.33
CA TYR A 91 -0.87 -1.90 -20.51
C TYR A 91 -1.02 -2.74 -21.78
N ILE A 92 -1.60 -3.93 -21.64
CA ILE A 92 -1.90 -4.87 -22.74
C ILE A 92 -3.41 -4.97 -22.84
N HIS A 93 -3.97 -4.63 -24.00
CA HIS A 93 -5.41 -4.68 -24.22
C HIS A 93 -5.88 -6.04 -24.75
N HIS A 94 -6.90 -6.63 -24.13
CA HIS A 94 -7.54 -7.86 -24.59
C HIS A 94 -8.89 -7.60 -25.25
N PRO A 95 -9.24 -8.34 -26.34
CA PRO A 95 -8.50 -9.49 -26.89
C PRO A 95 -7.35 -9.11 -27.85
N ASN A 96 -7.15 -7.84 -28.18
CA ASN A 96 -6.11 -7.42 -29.13
C ASN A 96 -4.81 -7.06 -28.39
N ILE A 97 -3.99 -8.08 -28.12
CA ILE A 97 -2.73 -7.96 -27.40
C ILE A 97 -1.63 -7.16 -28.14
N GLU A 98 -1.83 -6.84 -29.43
CA GLU A 98 -0.94 -5.94 -30.18
C GLU A 98 -1.18 -4.48 -29.82
N ASN A 99 -2.31 -4.17 -29.18
CA ASN A 99 -2.58 -2.84 -28.60
C ASN A 99 -1.92 -2.74 -27.23
N GLU A 100 -0.72 -2.22 -27.23
CA GLU A 100 0.09 -2.00 -26.04
C GLU A 100 0.34 -0.52 -25.81
N LEU A 101 0.34 -0.11 -24.55
CA LEU A 101 0.79 1.21 -24.12
C LEU A 101 1.84 1.04 -23.03
N LEU A 102 3.03 1.58 -23.28
CA LEU A 102 4.10 1.64 -22.30
C LEU A 102 4.35 3.09 -21.89
N VAL A 103 4.26 3.35 -20.61
CA VAL A 103 4.51 4.66 -20.02
C VAL A 103 5.77 4.56 -19.17
N GLU A 104 6.89 5.04 -19.71
CA GLU A 104 8.16 5.03 -19.02
C GLU A 104 8.19 6.13 -17.96
N SER A 105 8.52 5.79 -16.72
CA SER A 105 8.70 6.72 -15.61
C SER A 105 10.18 6.93 -15.24
N SER A 106 11.05 6.03 -15.69
CA SER A 106 12.47 6.02 -15.31
C SER A 106 13.36 5.58 -16.48
N PRO A 107 14.47 6.30 -16.74
CA PRO A 107 15.31 6.11 -17.93
C PRO A 107 16.11 4.81 -17.89
N ASP A 108 16.37 4.25 -16.73
CA ASP A 108 17.16 3.03 -16.58
C ASP A 108 16.64 2.12 -15.47
N GLY A 109 17.21 0.92 -15.35
CA GLY A 109 16.81 -0.08 -14.35
C GLY A 109 17.49 0.08 -12.99
N ILE A 110 18.28 1.12 -12.76
CA ILE A 110 18.96 1.39 -11.49
C ILE A 110 18.25 2.54 -10.77
N ASP A 111 18.07 3.66 -11.46
CA ASP A 111 17.39 4.84 -10.91
C ASP A 111 15.88 4.80 -11.21
N CYS A 112 15.26 3.65 -10.99
CA CYS A 112 13.83 3.44 -11.20
C CYS A 112 13.07 3.28 -9.89
N ASP A 113 11.73 3.41 -10.01
CA ASP A 113 10.81 3.09 -8.94
C ASP A 113 10.92 1.59 -8.60
N SER A 114 10.30 1.16 -7.53
CA SER A 114 10.32 -0.25 -7.12
C SER A 114 8.93 -0.81 -6.83
N ASN A 115 8.77 -2.10 -7.12
CA ASN A 115 7.71 -2.89 -6.53
C ASN A 115 8.19 -3.35 -5.14
N TRP A 116 7.39 -3.16 -4.11
CA TRP A 116 7.74 -3.38 -2.72
C TRP A 116 7.18 -4.71 -2.20
N LEU A 117 8.00 -5.69 -1.95
CA LEU A 117 7.53 -6.92 -1.29
C LEU A 117 7.20 -6.60 0.17
N ARG A 118 5.90 -6.44 0.43
CA ARG A 118 5.39 -5.87 1.68
C ARG A 118 5.71 -6.71 2.92
N SER A 119 5.80 -8.03 2.80
CA SER A 119 6.21 -8.88 3.92
C SER A 119 7.59 -8.48 4.46
N ASP A 120 8.53 -8.22 3.55
CA ASP A 120 9.91 -7.91 3.88
C ASP A 120 10.05 -6.45 4.32
N LEU A 121 9.45 -5.53 3.56
CA LEU A 121 9.52 -4.11 3.87
C LEU A 121 8.85 -3.78 5.21
N ASP A 122 7.62 -4.28 5.45
CA ASP A 122 6.91 -4.00 6.69
C ASP A 122 7.68 -4.56 7.90
N ALA A 123 8.29 -5.76 7.77
CA ALA A 123 9.16 -6.32 8.80
C ALA A 123 10.41 -5.47 9.06
N PHE A 124 11.06 -5.00 7.98
CA PHE A 124 12.21 -4.09 8.09
C PHE A 124 11.84 -2.81 8.84
N LEU A 125 10.70 -2.18 8.48
CA LEU A 125 10.25 -0.95 9.13
C LEU A 125 9.97 -1.15 10.63
N VAL A 126 9.40 -2.29 11.00
CA VAL A 126 9.19 -2.65 12.43
C VAL A 126 10.52 -2.83 13.16
N GLU A 127 11.52 -3.44 12.53
CA GLU A 127 12.85 -3.54 13.14
C GLU A 127 13.51 -2.14 13.30
N GLU A 128 13.28 -1.21 12.37
CA GLU A 128 13.72 0.19 12.53
C GLU A 128 12.98 0.87 13.71
N VAL A 129 11.68 0.63 13.88
CA VAL A 129 10.92 1.12 15.05
C VAL A 129 11.52 0.58 16.35
N LYS A 130 11.78 -0.73 16.45
CA LYS A 130 12.38 -1.34 17.64
C LYS A 130 13.79 -0.77 17.95
N ARG A 131 14.59 -0.46 16.93
CA ARG A 131 15.93 0.14 17.08
C ARG A 131 15.91 1.53 17.73
N THR A 132 14.82 2.27 17.59
CA THR A 132 14.67 3.60 18.20
C THR A 132 14.24 3.56 19.66
N GLY A 133 13.87 2.39 20.19
CA GLY A 133 13.35 2.23 21.54
C GLY A 133 11.85 2.56 21.70
N ILE A 134 11.13 2.79 20.60
CA ILE A 134 9.66 2.93 20.59
C ILE A 134 9.03 1.66 21.18
N SER A 135 8.06 1.81 22.07
CA SER A 135 7.31 0.68 22.62
C SER A 135 6.46 0.03 21.53
N TYR A 136 6.77 -1.21 21.17
CA TYR A 136 6.08 -1.97 20.13
C TYR A 136 5.42 -3.21 20.70
N PHE A 137 4.12 -3.38 20.40
CA PHE A 137 3.31 -4.52 20.81
C PHE A 137 2.72 -5.18 19.58
N ASP A 138 3.18 -6.39 19.25
CA ASP A 138 2.57 -7.24 18.23
C ASP A 138 1.62 -8.28 18.83
N ASN A 139 0.90 -9.01 17.98
CA ASN A 139 -0.15 -9.95 18.38
C ASN A 139 -1.10 -9.37 19.43
N THR A 140 -1.36 -8.05 19.34
CA THR A 140 -2.08 -7.29 20.36
C THR A 140 -3.32 -6.63 19.75
N SER A 141 -4.48 -7.18 20.05
CA SER A 141 -5.78 -6.57 19.72
C SER A 141 -6.28 -5.77 20.91
N VAL A 142 -6.49 -4.49 20.72
CA VAL A 142 -6.86 -3.55 21.78
C VAL A 142 -8.34 -3.22 21.76
N THR A 143 -8.91 -3.05 22.96
CA THR A 143 -10.19 -2.36 23.17
C THR A 143 -9.90 -0.88 23.44
N LEU A 144 -10.66 -0.01 22.78
CA LEU A 144 -10.52 1.43 22.86
C LEU A 144 -11.60 2.04 23.75
N HIS A 145 -11.21 2.91 24.68
CA HIS A 145 -12.11 3.69 25.51
C HIS A 145 -11.71 5.17 25.40
N GLU A 146 -12.65 6.01 24.96
CA GLU A 146 -12.47 7.46 24.94
C GLU A 146 -12.82 8.03 26.32
N ASP A 147 -11.90 8.83 26.88
CA ASP A 147 -12.05 9.53 28.16
C ASP A 147 -11.38 10.91 27.99
N ASP A 148 -10.66 11.44 28.93
CA ASP A 148 -9.76 12.58 28.74
C ASP A 148 -8.51 12.11 27.93
N GLY A 149 -8.70 11.87 26.63
CA GLY A 149 -7.80 11.15 25.71
C GLY A 149 -8.29 9.75 25.41
N TRP A 150 -7.37 8.81 25.21
CA TRP A 150 -7.66 7.40 24.90
C TRP A 150 -7.07 6.46 25.93
N LYS A 151 -7.83 5.45 26.32
CA LYS A 151 -7.33 4.28 27.06
C LYS A 151 -7.41 3.05 26.17
N LEU A 152 -6.33 2.29 26.12
CA LEU A 152 -6.21 1.07 25.34
C LEU A 152 -5.94 -0.09 26.27
N GLU A 153 -6.70 -1.16 26.12
CA GLU A 153 -6.60 -2.36 26.95
C GLU A 153 -6.50 -3.62 26.07
N ALA A 154 -5.55 -4.46 26.41
CA ALA A 154 -5.36 -5.82 25.89
C ALA A 154 -4.73 -6.67 27.00
N ASP A 155 -4.62 -7.99 26.77
CA ASP A 155 -4.04 -8.93 27.76
C ASP A 155 -2.61 -8.56 28.18
N ASN A 156 -1.83 -8.02 27.23
CA ASN A 156 -0.42 -7.65 27.40
C ASN A 156 -0.17 -6.12 27.41
N LEU A 157 -1.21 -5.29 27.30
CA LEU A 157 -1.11 -3.85 27.21
C LEU A 157 -2.24 -3.15 27.96
N SER A 158 -1.88 -2.22 28.86
CA SER A 158 -2.80 -1.22 29.41
C SER A 158 -2.09 0.14 29.34
N CYS A 159 -2.60 1.03 28.50
CA CYS A 159 -2.00 2.37 28.32
C CYS A 159 -3.06 3.46 28.12
N SER A 160 -2.62 4.71 28.34
CA SER A 160 -3.37 5.90 27.98
C SER A 160 -2.54 6.81 27.08
N THR A 161 -3.20 7.56 26.22
CA THR A 161 -2.55 8.49 25.30
C THR A 161 -3.41 9.73 25.07
N LYS A 162 -2.74 10.83 24.72
CA LYS A 162 -3.41 12.09 24.35
C LYS A 162 -3.96 12.06 22.94
N PHE A 163 -3.32 11.31 22.05
CA PHE A 163 -3.69 11.25 20.63
C PHE A 163 -3.59 9.84 20.08
N LEU A 164 -4.51 9.47 19.18
CA LEU A 164 -4.58 8.15 18.56
C LEU A 164 -4.51 8.29 17.03
N ILE A 165 -3.66 7.50 16.38
CA ILE A 165 -3.63 7.40 14.91
C ILE A 165 -4.07 6.00 14.48
N ASP A 166 -5.10 5.93 13.64
CA ASP A 166 -5.49 4.72 12.94
C ASP A 166 -4.69 4.58 11.64
N ALA A 167 -3.78 3.63 11.62
CA ALA A 167 -2.96 3.20 10.49
C ALA A 167 -3.24 1.73 10.09
N THR A 168 -4.42 1.18 10.45
CA THR A 168 -4.76 -0.24 10.29
C THR A 168 -5.11 -0.63 8.87
N GLY A 169 -5.29 0.34 7.98
CA GLY A 169 -5.58 0.12 6.56
C GLY A 169 -7.00 -0.38 6.26
N GLY A 170 -7.83 -0.66 7.25
CA GLY A 170 -9.22 -1.08 6.99
C GLY A 170 -9.91 -1.86 8.07
N SER A 171 -9.24 -2.11 9.19
CA SER A 171 -9.85 -2.79 10.36
C SER A 171 -10.89 -1.92 11.06
N ASN A 172 -10.83 -0.59 10.86
CA ASN A 172 -11.76 0.39 11.43
C ASN A 172 -11.96 0.27 12.96
N PRO A 173 -10.89 0.29 13.75
CA PRO A 173 -10.98 0.12 15.21
C PRO A 173 -11.77 1.22 15.91
N LEU A 174 -11.90 2.40 15.29
CA LEU A 174 -12.67 3.53 15.78
C LEU A 174 -14.17 3.42 15.50
N GLY A 175 -14.62 2.40 14.74
CA GLY A 175 -16.03 2.22 14.39
C GLY A 175 -16.63 3.34 13.54
N ILE A 176 -15.80 4.07 12.78
CA ILE A 176 -16.25 5.19 11.95
C ILE A 176 -17.12 4.69 10.81
N GLU A 177 -18.26 5.35 10.61
CA GLU A 177 -19.18 5.02 9.52
C GLU A 177 -18.50 5.15 8.16
N GLN A 178 -18.62 4.09 7.34
CA GLN A 178 -18.11 4.04 5.99
C GLN A 178 -19.20 4.41 5.00
N ASP A 179 -18.86 5.22 4.00
CA ASP A 179 -19.77 5.62 2.94
C ASP A 179 -19.04 5.57 1.60
N CYS A 180 -19.50 4.69 0.72
CA CYS A 180 -18.92 4.54 -0.61
C CYS A 180 -19.65 5.36 -1.70
N THR A 181 -20.67 6.13 -1.35
CA THR A 181 -21.45 6.92 -2.32
C THR A 181 -20.65 8.02 -3.03
N PRO A 182 -19.60 8.62 -2.42
CA PRO A 182 -18.76 9.59 -3.11
C PRO A 182 -17.94 9.02 -4.29
N PHE A 183 -17.79 7.69 -4.37
CA PHE A 183 -16.97 7.03 -5.38
C PHE A 183 -17.80 6.47 -6.53
N HIS A 184 -17.34 6.73 -7.77
CA HIS A 184 -17.90 6.14 -9.00
C HIS A 184 -17.47 4.69 -9.15
N THR A 185 -16.23 4.37 -8.76
CA THR A 185 -15.71 3.00 -8.82
C THR A 185 -16.44 2.06 -7.88
N ASN A 186 -16.69 0.84 -8.38
CA ASN A 186 -17.31 -0.24 -7.61
C ASN A 186 -16.69 -1.57 -8.05
N SER A 187 -15.51 -1.88 -7.52
CA SER A 187 -14.75 -3.05 -7.91
C SER A 187 -14.45 -3.98 -6.75
N ARG A 188 -14.14 -5.24 -7.09
CA ARG A 188 -13.60 -6.27 -6.20
C ARG A 188 -12.30 -6.81 -6.76
N ALA A 189 -11.52 -7.53 -5.97
CA ALA A 189 -10.28 -8.13 -6.40
C ALA A 189 -10.21 -9.63 -6.12
N ILE A 190 -9.49 -10.33 -7.01
CA ILE A 190 -9.10 -11.75 -6.84
C ILE A 190 -7.59 -11.80 -7.02
N TYR A 191 -6.83 -12.14 -5.98
CA TYR A 191 -5.36 -12.01 -6.03
C TYR A 191 -4.62 -13.02 -5.16
N SER A 192 -3.35 -13.22 -5.50
CA SER A 192 -2.39 -13.97 -4.68
C SER A 192 -0.94 -13.60 -5.03
N HIS A 193 -0.01 -14.22 -4.32
CA HIS A 193 1.40 -14.31 -4.71
C HIS A 193 1.68 -15.67 -5.35
N PHE A 194 2.53 -15.67 -6.36
CA PHE A 194 2.85 -16.86 -7.17
C PHE A 194 4.35 -17.00 -7.35
N ASN A 195 4.80 -18.25 -7.51
CA ASN A 195 6.09 -18.58 -8.10
C ASN A 195 5.86 -19.08 -9.54
N GLY A 196 6.85 -18.90 -10.41
CA GLY A 196 6.87 -19.49 -11.74
C GLY A 196 6.01 -18.78 -12.78
N VAL A 197 5.57 -17.55 -12.55
CA VAL A 197 4.88 -16.74 -13.56
C VAL A 197 5.85 -16.37 -14.67
N SER A 198 5.49 -16.66 -15.91
CA SER A 198 6.33 -16.39 -17.09
C SER A 198 6.34 -14.89 -17.42
N SER A 199 7.49 -14.39 -17.86
CA SER A 199 7.59 -13.02 -18.37
C SER A 199 6.81 -12.88 -19.68
N TRP A 200 5.97 -11.83 -19.79
CA TRP A 200 5.20 -11.52 -20.99
C TRP A 200 6.06 -11.44 -22.25
N GLY A 201 7.19 -10.76 -22.20
CA GLY A 201 8.10 -10.62 -23.33
C GLY A 201 8.73 -11.92 -23.81
N LYS A 202 8.85 -12.96 -22.96
CA LYS A 202 9.30 -14.30 -23.37
C LYS A 202 8.23 -15.04 -24.16
N LEU A 203 6.96 -14.79 -23.88
CA LEU A 203 5.84 -15.49 -24.51
C LEU A 203 5.44 -14.88 -25.86
N HIS A 204 5.47 -13.54 -25.97
CA HIS A 204 4.91 -12.81 -27.10
C HIS A 204 5.96 -12.16 -28.01
N GLY A 205 7.27 -12.38 -27.71
CA GLY A 205 8.34 -12.01 -28.61
C GLY A 205 8.77 -10.54 -28.57
N LYS A 206 9.61 -10.15 -29.51
CA LYS A 206 10.42 -8.94 -29.48
C LYS A 206 9.64 -7.74 -29.98
N GLN A 207 8.94 -7.08 -29.12
CA GLN A 207 8.59 -5.69 -29.37
C GLN A 207 9.75 -4.78 -28.95
N LYS A 208 9.96 -3.68 -29.65
CA LYS A 208 10.95 -2.66 -29.26
C LYS A 208 10.38 -1.80 -28.12
N HIS A 209 10.30 -2.40 -26.95
CA HIS A 209 9.86 -1.68 -25.76
C HIS A 209 11.02 -0.87 -25.17
N PRO A 210 10.77 0.27 -24.53
CA PRO A 210 11.80 1.06 -23.85
C PRO A 210 12.39 0.30 -22.65
N TYR A 211 11.64 -0.66 -22.10
CA TYR A 211 12.06 -1.55 -21.02
C TYR A 211 11.37 -2.92 -21.14
N PRO A 212 11.91 -3.97 -20.51
CA PRO A 212 11.22 -5.25 -20.39
C PRO A 212 9.90 -5.11 -19.62
N CYS A 213 8.80 -5.67 -20.13
CA CYS A 213 7.49 -5.54 -19.47
C CYS A 213 7.46 -6.05 -18.01
N HIS A 214 8.33 -6.99 -17.65
CA HIS A 214 8.43 -7.49 -16.27
C HIS A 214 9.14 -6.52 -15.31
N ASP A 215 9.81 -5.47 -15.82
CA ASP A 215 10.38 -4.38 -15.04
C ASP A 215 9.39 -3.22 -14.91
N SER A 216 8.10 -3.49 -14.91
CA SER A 216 7.04 -2.49 -14.78
C SER A 216 5.88 -3.02 -13.95
N ALA A 217 4.91 -2.15 -13.65
CA ALA A 217 3.58 -2.62 -13.31
C ALA A 217 2.87 -3.02 -14.60
N LEU A 218 2.81 -4.32 -14.86
CA LEU A 218 2.15 -4.87 -16.04
C LEU A 218 0.65 -5.01 -15.78
N HIS A 219 -0.15 -4.45 -16.69
CA HIS A 219 -1.61 -4.49 -16.63
C HIS A 219 -2.19 -5.14 -17.89
N HIS A 220 -3.01 -6.16 -17.72
CA HIS A 220 -3.88 -6.68 -18.75
C HIS A 220 -5.24 -6.01 -18.62
N ILE A 221 -5.65 -5.25 -19.64
CA ILE A 221 -6.90 -4.48 -19.65
C ILE A 221 -7.93 -5.20 -20.50
N PHE A 222 -9.13 -5.38 -19.98
CA PHE A 222 -10.24 -6.02 -20.67
C PHE A 222 -11.58 -5.42 -20.27
N ARG A 223 -12.63 -5.76 -20.98
CA ARG A 223 -13.95 -5.23 -20.68
C ARG A 223 -14.45 -5.65 -19.27
N GLY A 224 -14.68 -4.68 -18.43
CA GLY A 224 -15.19 -4.86 -17.08
C GLY A 224 -14.14 -5.19 -16.04
N GLY A 225 -12.85 -4.98 -16.36
CA GLY A 225 -11.79 -5.16 -15.38
C GLY A 225 -10.38 -5.11 -15.96
N TRP A 226 -9.44 -5.42 -15.11
CA TRP A 226 -8.01 -5.47 -15.45
C TRP A 226 -7.28 -6.42 -14.49
N MET A 227 -6.10 -6.84 -14.89
CA MET A 227 -5.21 -7.65 -14.05
C MET A 227 -3.88 -6.94 -13.89
N TYR A 228 -3.34 -6.90 -12.68
CA TYR A 228 -1.97 -6.47 -12.43
C TYR A 228 -1.02 -7.65 -12.27
N ILE A 229 0.22 -7.46 -12.67
CA ILE A 229 1.33 -8.41 -12.45
C ILE A 229 2.55 -7.59 -12.04
N LEU A 230 3.07 -7.85 -10.83
CA LEU A 230 4.25 -7.21 -10.27
C LEU A 230 5.29 -8.28 -9.96
N HIS A 231 6.42 -8.21 -10.63
CA HIS A 231 7.52 -9.14 -10.40
C HIS A 231 8.46 -8.61 -9.31
N PHE A 232 8.93 -9.52 -8.47
CA PHE A 232 9.99 -9.27 -7.49
C PHE A 232 11.24 -10.07 -7.86
N ASP A 233 12.40 -9.56 -7.50
CA ASP A 233 13.70 -10.21 -7.76
C ASP A 233 13.94 -11.47 -6.92
N SER A 234 13.12 -11.69 -5.91
CA SER A 234 13.03 -12.96 -5.16
C SER A 234 12.43 -14.12 -5.97
N GLY A 235 11.89 -13.85 -7.18
CA GLY A 235 11.15 -14.82 -7.98
C GLY A 235 9.64 -14.88 -7.65
N VAL A 236 9.22 -14.24 -6.60
CA VAL A 236 7.79 -14.08 -6.28
C VAL A 236 7.16 -13.10 -7.26
N THR A 237 5.93 -13.33 -7.64
CA THR A 237 5.10 -12.42 -8.45
C THR A 237 3.78 -12.16 -7.71
N SER A 238 3.47 -10.89 -7.47
CA SER A 238 2.14 -10.48 -7.02
C SER A 238 1.25 -10.30 -8.23
N ALA A 239 0.08 -10.93 -8.25
CA ALA A 239 -0.86 -10.82 -9.36
C ALA A 239 -2.30 -10.88 -8.88
N GLY A 240 -3.17 -10.12 -9.56
CA GLY A 240 -4.58 -10.12 -9.24
C GLY A 240 -5.45 -9.40 -10.25
N PHE A 241 -6.67 -9.89 -10.37
CA PHE A 241 -7.73 -9.24 -11.12
C PHE A 241 -8.44 -8.19 -10.26
N VAL A 242 -8.78 -7.08 -10.87
CA VAL A 242 -9.69 -6.07 -10.33
C VAL A 242 -10.88 -5.98 -11.29
N LEU A 243 -12.07 -6.23 -10.77
CA LEU A 243 -13.28 -6.49 -11.55
C LEU A 243 -14.39 -5.53 -11.15
N ASP A 244 -15.04 -4.92 -12.14
CA ASP A 244 -16.24 -4.16 -11.92
C ASP A 244 -17.39 -5.05 -11.44
N ASN A 245 -17.93 -4.77 -10.29
CA ASN A 245 -18.98 -5.57 -9.66
C ASN A 245 -20.30 -5.62 -10.45
N ALA A 246 -20.56 -4.62 -11.31
CA ALA A 246 -21.77 -4.59 -12.10
C ALA A 246 -21.69 -5.52 -13.34
N SER A 247 -20.55 -5.55 -14.00
CA SER A 247 -20.35 -6.31 -15.24
C SER A 247 -19.72 -7.68 -15.05
N ARG A 248 -18.99 -7.90 -13.91
CA ARG A 248 -18.23 -9.11 -13.60
C ARG A 248 -18.51 -9.66 -12.19
N PRO A 249 -19.81 -9.80 -11.77
CA PRO A 249 -20.14 -10.10 -10.36
C PRO A 249 -19.75 -11.52 -9.91
N ASN A 250 -19.65 -12.48 -10.84
CA ASN A 250 -19.49 -13.90 -10.53
C ASN A 250 -18.21 -14.52 -11.10
N ASP A 251 -17.32 -13.72 -11.70
CA ASP A 251 -16.10 -14.25 -12.25
C ASP A 251 -15.15 -14.74 -11.15
N THR A 252 -14.53 -15.88 -11.41
CA THR A 252 -13.52 -16.50 -10.54
C THR A 252 -12.16 -16.44 -11.23
N TRP A 253 -11.09 -16.76 -10.48
CA TRP A 253 -9.74 -16.89 -11.05
C TRP A 253 -9.73 -17.85 -12.24
N GLU A 254 -10.37 -19.00 -12.12
CA GLU A 254 -10.42 -20.06 -13.13
C GLU A 254 -11.20 -19.62 -14.37
N SER A 255 -12.36 -18.95 -14.20
CA SER A 255 -13.15 -18.47 -15.32
C SER A 255 -12.40 -17.41 -16.13
N LEU A 256 -11.69 -16.51 -15.46
CA LEU A 256 -10.90 -15.47 -16.10
C LEU A 256 -9.67 -16.05 -16.83
N MET A 257 -8.99 -17.03 -16.22
CA MET A 257 -7.89 -17.73 -16.90
C MET A 257 -8.38 -18.44 -18.18
N ALA A 258 -9.57 -19.05 -18.15
CA ALA A 258 -10.16 -19.69 -19.32
C ALA A 258 -10.61 -18.68 -20.40
N GLU A 259 -11.04 -17.48 -20.01
CA GLU A 259 -11.43 -16.41 -20.94
C GLU A 259 -10.23 -15.77 -21.64
N PHE A 260 -9.06 -15.69 -20.98
CA PHE A 260 -7.86 -15.02 -21.50
C PHE A 260 -6.68 -15.99 -21.68
N PRO A 261 -6.60 -16.74 -22.82
CA PRO A 261 -5.57 -17.76 -23.05
C PRO A 261 -4.13 -17.23 -22.97
N ASP A 262 -3.88 -15.99 -23.36
CA ASP A 262 -2.55 -15.39 -23.28
C ASP A 262 -2.12 -15.15 -21.82
N ILE A 263 -3.06 -14.72 -20.95
CA ILE A 263 -2.82 -14.62 -19.51
C ILE A 263 -2.64 -16.03 -18.93
N GLN A 264 -3.53 -16.99 -19.29
CA GLN A 264 -3.43 -18.37 -18.83
C GLN A 264 -2.04 -18.97 -19.14
N LYS A 265 -1.52 -18.72 -20.36
CA LYS A 265 -0.17 -19.17 -20.76
C LYS A 265 0.93 -18.56 -19.89
N GLN A 266 0.77 -17.32 -19.45
CA GLN A 266 1.72 -16.67 -18.54
C GLN A 266 1.76 -17.36 -17.16
N PHE A 267 0.65 -17.97 -16.76
CA PHE A 267 0.49 -18.68 -15.49
C PHE A 267 0.57 -20.21 -15.62
N GLU A 268 0.88 -20.77 -16.79
CA GLU A 268 0.88 -22.23 -17.04
C GLU A 268 1.74 -23.02 -16.04
N HIS A 269 2.86 -22.44 -15.61
CA HIS A 269 3.78 -23.04 -14.64
C HIS A 269 3.74 -22.36 -13.27
N ALA A 270 2.81 -21.45 -13.09
CA ALA A 270 2.70 -20.70 -11.86
C ALA A 270 2.02 -21.53 -10.76
N THR A 271 2.54 -21.40 -9.55
CA THR A 271 1.92 -22.00 -8.36
C THR A 271 1.66 -20.89 -7.32
N PRO A 272 0.44 -20.80 -6.77
CA PRO A 272 0.18 -19.86 -5.71
C PRO A 272 0.96 -20.28 -4.45
N ILE A 273 1.68 -19.35 -3.83
CA ILE A 273 2.43 -19.59 -2.59
C ILE A 273 1.57 -19.31 -1.34
N ARG A 274 0.34 -18.92 -1.56
CA ARG A 274 -0.69 -18.66 -0.57
C ARG A 274 -2.07 -18.83 -1.20
N PRO A 275 -3.15 -18.99 -0.40
CA PRO A 275 -4.51 -19.05 -0.94
C PRO A 275 -4.84 -17.83 -1.80
N ILE A 276 -5.59 -18.04 -2.88
CA ILE A 276 -6.18 -16.95 -3.65
C ILE A 276 -7.24 -16.28 -2.77
N VAL A 277 -7.19 -14.96 -2.68
CA VAL A 277 -8.10 -14.14 -1.90
C VAL A 277 -9.10 -13.48 -2.82
N GLU A 278 -10.36 -13.59 -2.49
CA GLU A 278 -11.44 -12.81 -3.12
C GLU A 278 -11.95 -11.77 -2.13
N THR A 279 -12.12 -10.54 -2.60
CA THR A 279 -12.66 -9.46 -1.78
C THR A 279 -14.12 -9.20 -2.11
N THR A 280 -14.80 -8.56 -1.20
CA THR A 280 -16.01 -7.78 -1.50
C THR A 280 -15.63 -6.46 -2.19
N ARG A 281 -16.50 -5.47 -2.21
CA ARG A 281 -16.18 -4.13 -2.74
C ARG A 281 -14.91 -3.59 -2.11
N LEU A 282 -13.97 -3.15 -2.94
CA LEU A 282 -12.68 -2.59 -2.49
C LEU A 282 -12.84 -1.19 -1.91
N GLN A 283 -13.70 -0.37 -2.51
CA GLN A 283 -13.83 1.04 -2.15
C GLN A 283 -14.37 1.20 -0.74
N ARG A 284 -13.71 2.07 0.00
CA ARG A 284 -14.08 2.51 1.35
C ARG A 284 -13.87 4.01 1.45
N TYR A 285 -14.72 4.68 2.19
CA TYR A 285 -14.60 6.09 2.47
C TYR A 285 -15.18 6.37 3.86
N ALA A 286 -14.33 6.75 4.80
CA ALA A 286 -14.74 7.12 6.15
C ALA A 286 -15.38 8.51 6.14
N LYS A 287 -16.58 8.66 6.70
CA LYS A 287 -17.28 9.95 6.79
C LYS A 287 -16.50 10.97 7.60
N GLN A 288 -15.79 10.51 8.61
CA GLN A 288 -14.93 11.31 9.47
C GLN A 288 -13.56 10.67 9.54
N ILE A 289 -12.51 11.43 9.31
CA ILE A 289 -11.13 10.94 9.32
C ILE A 289 -10.25 11.62 10.37
N VAL A 290 -10.80 12.58 11.09
CA VAL A 290 -10.17 13.24 12.24
C VAL A 290 -11.21 13.53 13.33
N GLY A 291 -10.80 13.49 14.56
CA GLY A 291 -11.52 13.97 15.73
C GLY A 291 -10.69 14.99 16.50
N GLU A 292 -11.07 15.28 17.73
CA GLU A 292 -10.34 16.21 18.59
C GLU A 292 -8.95 15.65 18.95
N ASN A 293 -8.88 14.34 19.19
CA ASN A 293 -7.72 13.64 19.72
C ASN A 293 -7.39 12.36 18.91
N TRP A 294 -7.82 12.28 17.64
CA TRP A 294 -7.49 11.17 16.76
C TRP A 294 -7.48 11.56 15.27
N ALA A 295 -6.77 10.76 14.48
CA ALA A 295 -6.77 10.85 13.03
C ALA A 295 -6.62 9.47 12.36
N MET A 296 -7.13 9.32 11.15
CA MET A 296 -6.90 8.16 10.27
C MET A 296 -5.86 8.52 9.21
N LEU A 297 -4.93 7.62 8.93
CA LEU A 297 -4.08 7.72 7.75
C LEU A 297 -4.87 7.37 6.47
N PRO A 298 -4.40 7.76 5.27
CA PRO A 298 -5.18 7.63 4.04
C PRO A 298 -5.79 6.25 3.81
N HIS A 299 -5.04 5.16 3.95
CA HIS A 299 -5.57 3.81 3.71
C HIS A 299 -6.54 3.31 4.79
N SER A 300 -6.52 3.87 5.99
CA SER A 300 -7.58 3.67 6.97
C SER A 300 -8.80 4.51 6.62
N ALA A 301 -8.57 5.75 6.17
CA ALA A 301 -9.62 6.71 5.83
C ALA A 301 -10.38 6.35 4.55
N PHE A 302 -9.69 5.88 3.52
CA PHE A 302 -10.31 5.52 2.24
C PHE A 302 -9.49 4.47 1.47
N PHE A 303 -10.16 3.77 0.57
CA PHE A 303 -9.54 2.99 -0.50
C PHE A 303 -10.32 3.22 -1.79
N ILE A 304 -9.60 3.44 -2.89
CA ILE A 304 -10.20 3.69 -4.21
C ILE A 304 -9.97 2.46 -5.09
N ASP A 305 -9.17 2.60 -6.11
CA ASP A 305 -8.80 1.53 -7.04
C ASP A 305 -7.28 1.60 -7.27
N PRO A 306 -6.57 0.47 -7.36
CA PRO A 306 -5.11 0.47 -7.45
C PRO A 306 -4.56 0.71 -8.86
N LEU A 307 -5.36 1.00 -9.89
CA LEU A 307 -4.95 1.09 -11.30
C LEU A 307 -3.74 2.02 -11.51
N HIS A 308 -3.72 3.15 -10.87
CA HIS A 308 -2.65 4.15 -11.02
C HIS A 308 -1.55 4.05 -9.95
N SER A 309 -1.56 3.01 -9.11
CA SER A 309 -0.57 2.79 -8.04
C SER A 309 -0.38 3.99 -7.09
N THR A 310 -1.43 4.79 -6.84
CA THR A 310 -1.35 6.02 -6.04
C THR A 310 -1.27 5.79 -4.54
N GLY A 311 -1.57 4.59 -4.07
CA GLY A 311 -1.79 4.30 -2.64
C GLY A 311 -0.58 4.59 -1.74
N ILE A 312 0.62 4.17 -2.14
CA ILE A 312 1.85 4.42 -1.36
C ILE A 312 2.14 5.92 -1.30
N ALA A 313 2.03 6.64 -2.44
CA ALA A 313 2.23 8.08 -2.50
C ALA A 313 1.24 8.83 -1.57
N HIS A 314 -0.05 8.47 -1.60
CA HIS A 314 -1.05 9.04 -0.70
C HIS A 314 -0.73 8.79 0.77
N THR A 315 -0.27 7.57 1.09
CA THR A 315 0.10 7.23 2.46
C THR A 315 1.26 8.11 2.94
N LEU A 316 2.34 8.19 2.17
CA LEU A 316 3.53 8.96 2.54
C LEU A 316 3.23 10.47 2.62
N TYR A 317 2.50 11.00 1.65
CA TYR A 317 2.06 12.40 1.68
C TYR A 317 1.14 12.68 2.86
N GLY A 318 0.19 11.77 3.13
CA GLY A 318 -0.73 11.90 4.26
C GLY A 318 -0.02 11.85 5.62
N ILE A 319 1.01 11.01 5.77
CA ILE A 319 1.85 10.98 6.97
C ILE A 319 2.52 12.35 7.18
N ASP A 320 3.24 12.84 6.17
CA ASP A 320 3.96 14.12 6.28
C ASP A 320 3.00 15.28 6.58
N LEU A 321 1.85 15.30 5.91
CA LEU A 321 0.81 16.30 6.13
C LEU A 321 0.22 16.22 7.54
N LEU A 322 -0.12 15.02 8.03
CA LEU A 322 -0.67 14.83 9.38
C LEU A 322 0.34 15.29 10.45
N MET A 323 1.58 14.83 10.34
CA MET A 323 2.62 15.13 11.34
C MET A 323 2.99 16.62 11.40
N GLN A 324 2.79 17.38 10.32
CA GLN A 324 2.93 18.85 10.33
C GLN A 324 1.72 19.55 10.97
N ASN A 325 0.57 18.91 11.00
CA ASN A 325 -0.71 19.50 11.41
C ASN A 325 -1.25 18.92 12.72
N ILE A 326 -0.61 17.89 13.27
CA ILE A 326 -1.00 17.28 14.55
C ILE A 326 -0.87 18.30 15.68
N GLY A 327 -1.83 18.28 16.63
CA GLY A 327 -1.82 19.15 17.81
C GLY A 327 -2.62 20.44 17.69
N THR A 328 -3.23 20.74 16.54
CA THR A 328 -4.16 21.87 16.39
C THR A 328 -5.44 21.48 15.65
N ALA A 329 -6.59 21.96 16.11
CA ALA A 329 -7.88 21.68 15.47
C ALA A 329 -7.92 22.17 14.01
N SER A 330 -7.36 23.35 13.73
CA SER A 330 -7.28 23.89 12.37
C SER A 330 -6.35 23.07 11.46
N GLY A 331 -5.26 22.56 12.02
CA GLY A 331 -4.34 21.67 11.27
C GLY A 331 -5.01 20.33 10.91
N LEU A 332 -5.72 19.71 11.85
CA LEU A 332 -6.47 18.48 11.58
C LEU A 332 -7.58 18.70 10.56
N GLN A 333 -8.28 19.83 10.61
CA GLN A 333 -9.28 20.17 9.61
C GLN A 333 -8.65 20.37 8.21
N ASN A 334 -7.51 21.03 8.10
CA ASN A 334 -6.76 21.17 6.86
C ASN A 334 -6.30 19.82 6.30
N TYR A 335 -5.78 18.95 7.17
CA TYR A 335 -5.45 17.57 6.81
C TYR A 335 -6.65 16.85 6.20
N LYS A 336 -7.79 16.88 6.89
CA LYS A 336 -9.03 16.24 6.45
C LYS A 336 -9.44 16.70 5.05
N GLU A 337 -9.51 18.02 4.83
CA GLU A 337 -9.95 18.61 3.56
C GLU A 337 -9.04 18.18 2.39
N ILE A 338 -7.73 18.23 2.58
CA ILE A 338 -6.78 17.84 1.56
C ILE A 338 -6.90 16.35 1.22
N ILE A 339 -6.91 15.47 2.24
CA ILE A 339 -6.94 14.03 2.04
C ILE A 339 -8.26 13.58 1.40
N GLN A 340 -9.39 14.13 1.83
CA GLN A 340 -10.69 13.80 1.24
C GLN A 340 -10.82 14.32 -0.20
N ASN A 341 -10.27 15.48 -0.52
CA ASN A 341 -10.27 16.01 -1.89
C ASN A 341 -9.38 15.18 -2.82
N GLN A 342 -8.22 14.74 -2.35
CA GLN A 342 -7.35 13.83 -3.11
C GLN A 342 -8.05 12.50 -3.42
N ALA A 343 -8.75 11.92 -2.45
CA ALA A 343 -9.48 10.68 -2.66
C ALA A 343 -10.53 10.81 -3.79
N ARG A 344 -11.32 11.89 -3.79
CA ARG A 344 -12.31 12.15 -4.84
C ARG A 344 -11.67 12.41 -6.20
N LEU A 345 -10.55 13.15 -6.24
CA LEU A 345 -9.83 13.42 -7.48
C LEU A 345 -9.32 12.14 -8.14
N VAL A 346 -8.75 11.22 -7.36
CA VAL A 346 -8.25 9.95 -7.89
C VAL A 346 -9.38 9.08 -8.43
N ASP A 347 -10.52 9.00 -7.74
CA ASP A 347 -11.68 8.26 -8.23
C ASP A 347 -12.22 8.80 -9.58
N GLN A 348 -12.06 10.10 -9.83
CA GLN A 348 -12.45 10.72 -11.11
C GLN A 348 -11.50 10.42 -12.27
N LEU A 349 -10.30 9.91 -11.99
CA LEU A 349 -9.30 9.57 -13.00
C LEU A 349 -9.37 8.10 -13.45
N ILE A 350 -10.19 7.29 -12.81
CA ILE A 350 -10.44 5.88 -13.10
C ILE A 350 -11.74 5.72 -13.88
#